data_e52c1c5e620b30aea2f6879f7c068160
#
_entry.id   e52c1c5e620b30aea2f6879f7c068160
#
_cell.length_a   1.000
_cell.length_b   1.000
_cell.length_c   1.000
_cell.angle_alpha   90.00
_cell.angle_beta   90.00
_cell.angle_gamma   90.00
#
_symmetry.space_group_name_H-M   'P 1'
#
loop_
_entity.id
_entity.type
_entity.pdbx_description
1 polymer ?
#
loop_
_entity_poly.entity_id
_entity_poly.type
_entity_poly.pdbx_seq_one_letter_code
_entity_poly.pdbx_strand_id
1 'polypeptide(L)'
;MRGADGGRWGRICALPALWVGLLYSDTALDAAWDRVRHWTIEEREALRHAVPRAALGAAVPGGGTVRELAAEVLDIASAGLRERAMLNAAGDSESGFLDPLRDVVATGKTFADVMLDRYHGAWNGDVGHVYADYSF
;
A
#
# COMPACT_ATOMS: atom_id res chain seq x y z
N MET A 1 11.54 9.79 -9.82
CA MET A 1 11.16 9.31 -8.49
C MET A 1 10.59 7.89 -8.63
N ARG A 2 11.15 6.91 -7.92
CA ARG A 2 10.68 5.51 -7.93
C ARG A 2 10.06 5.21 -6.57
N GLY A 3 8.84 5.67 -6.37
CA GLY A 3 8.13 5.48 -5.11
C GLY A 3 7.30 4.19 -5.04
N ALA A 4 7.06 3.54 -6.18
CA ALA A 4 6.29 2.31 -6.26
C ALA A 4 6.63 1.52 -7.52
N ASP A 5 6.44 0.21 -7.44
CA ASP A 5 6.58 -0.70 -8.56
C ASP A 5 5.23 -0.94 -9.24
N GLY A 6 5.26 -1.43 -10.49
CA GLY A 6 4.07 -1.88 -11.20
C GLY A 6 3.43 -3.11 -10.55
N GLY A 7 2.22 -3.42 -10.96
CA GLY A 7 1.49 -4.56 -10.44
C GLY A 7 0.41 -5.03 -11.41
N ARG A 8 -0.31 -6.08 -11.05
CA ARG A 8 -1.45 -6.59 -11.83
C ARG A 8 -2.49 -5.49 -12.05
N TRP A 9 -3.28 -5.62 -13.12
CA TRP A 9 -4.30 -4.66 -13.52
C TRP A 9 -5.18 -4.18 -12.35
N GLY A 10 -5.68 -5.08 -11.53
CA GLY A 10 -6.49 -4.73 -10.36
C GLY A 10 -5.78 -3.92 -9.27
N ARG A 11 -4.45 -3.76 -9.35
CA ARG A 11 -3.64 -2.95 -8.42
C ARG A 11 -3.11 -1.66 -9.03
N ILE A 12 -3.12 -1.53 -10.35
CA ILE A 12 -2.62 -0.32 -11.03
C ILE A 12 -3.37 0.92 -10.56
N CYS A 13 -4.68 0.83 -10.38
CA CYS A 13 -5.50 1.95 -9.92
C CYS A 13 -5.37 2.22 -8.41
N ALA A 14 -4.90 1.27 -7.61
CA ALA A 14 -4.80 1.44 -6.16
C ALA A 14 -3.76 2.48 -5.77
N LEU A 15 -2.62 2.54 -6.47
CA LEU A 15 -1.57 3.51 -6.19
C LEU A 15 -2.00 4.95 -6.48
N PRO A 16 -2.53 5.29 -7.68
CA PRO A 16 -3.10 6.63 -7.90
C PRO A 16 -4.21 6.97 -6.91
N ALA A 17 -5.12 6.03 -6.61
CA ALA A 17 -6.18 6.27 -5.64
C ALA A 17 -5.63 6.62 -4.25
N LEU A 18 -4.60 5.92 -3.78
CA LEU A 18 -3.92 6.24 -2.52
C LEU A 18 -3.40 7.68 -2.52
N TRP A 19 -2.63 8.06 -3.56
CA TRP A 19 -2.06 9.41 -3.64
C TRP A 19 -3.13 10.49 -3.82
N VAL A 20 -4.15 10.24 -4.62
CA VAL A 20 -5.26 11.18 -4.78
C VAL A 20 -6.00 11.37 -3.45
N GLY A 21 -6.27 10.28 -2.73
CA GLY A 21 -6.93 10.35 -1.43
C GLY A 21 -6.15 11.13 -0.38
N LEU A 22 -4.80 11.03 -0.41
CA LEU A 22 -3.94 11.75 0.55
C LEU A 22 -3.71 13.22 0.18
N LEU A 23 -3.66 13.56 -1.12
CA LEU A 23 -3.14 14.85 -1.57
C LEU A 23 -4.22 15.83 -2.08
N TYR A 24 -5.43 15.36 -2.36
CA TYR A 24 -6.50 16.18 -2.95
C TYR A 24 -7.65 16.51 -1.98
N SER A 25 -7.45 16.25 -0.69
CA SER A 25 -8.26 16.73 0.42
C SER A 25 -7.32 17.38 1.44
N ASP A 26 -7.56 18.62 1.79
CA ASP A 26 -6.74 19.36 2.78
C ASP A 26 -6.75 18.62 4.12
N THR A 27 -7.93 18.12 4.54
CA THR A 27 -8.07 17.33 5.77
C THR A 27 -7.22 16.07 5.77
N ALA A 28 -7.22 15.33 4.64
CA ALA A 28 -6.42 14.10 4.52
C ALA A 28 -4.92 14.42 4.44
N LEU A 29 -4.54 15.48 3.72
CA LEU A 29 -3.16 15.93 3.62
C LEU A 29 -2.58 16.32 4.99
N ASP A 30 -3.34 17.11 5.75
CA ASP A 30 -2.94 17.52 7.10
C ASP A 30 -2.82 16.32 8.04
N ALA A 31 -3.77 15.40 8.02
CA ALA A 31 -3.72 14.17 8.82
C ALA A 31 -2.50 13.30 8.47
N ALA A 32 -2.22 13.12 7.17
CA ALA A 32 -1.04 12.37 6.72
C ALA A 32 0.27 13.06 7.11
N TRP A 33 0.33 14.40 6.99
CA TRP A 33 1.48 15.20 7.41
C TRP A 33 1.72 15.10 8.92
N ASP A 34 0.67 15.25 9.72
CA ASP A 34 0.74 15.15 11.18
C ASP A 34 1.31 13.81 11.64
N ARG A 35 1.07 12.73 10.88
CA ARG A 35 1.57 11.40 11.20
C ARG A 35 3.08 11.27 11.06
N VAL A 36 3.71 12.04 10.15
CA VAL A 36 5.13 11.86 9.78
C VAL A 36 6.02 13.10 10.03
N ARG A 37 5.45 14.27 10.28
CA ARG A 37 6.19 15.54 10.37
C ARG A 37 7.24 15.57 11.49
N HIS A 38 7.04 14.78 12.53
CA HIS A 38 7.94 14.72 13.69
C HIS A 38 9.13 13.77 13.50
N TRP A 39 9.13 12.98 12.42
CA TRP A 39 10.19 12.03 12.16
C TRP A 39 11.47 12.74 11.73
N THR A 40 12.57 12.39 12.37
CA THR A 40 13.90 12.88 11.98
C THR A 40 14.36 12.27 10.65
N ILE A 41 15.42 12.81 10.08
CA ILE A 41 16.02 12.27 8.86
C ILE A 41 16.56 10.86 9.14
N GLU A 42 17.22 10.67 10.28
CA GLU A 42 17.81 9.40 10.72
C GLU A 42 16.74 8.31 10.89
N GLU A 43 15.60 8.65 11.48
CA GLU A 43 14.46 7.73 11.64
C GLU A 43 13.87 7.31 10.29
N ARG A 44 13.73 8.24 9.36
CA ARG A 44 13.25 7.94 8.00
C ARG A 44 14.22 7.03 7.25
N GLU A 45 15.53 7.30 7.35
CA GLU A 45 16.57 6.45 6.76
C GLU A 45 16.60 5.06 7.40
N ALA A 46 16.48 4.96 8.71
CA ALA A 46 16.40 3.69 9.41
C ALA A 46 15.20 2.85 8.93
N LEU A 47 14.02 3.48 8.82
CA LEU A 47 12.83 2.82 8.28
C LEU A 47 13.03 2.38 6.83
N ARG A 48 13.60 3.25 5.99
CA ARG A 48 13.90 2.93 4.58
C ARG A 48 14.81 1.71 4.43
N HIS A 49 15.76 1.52 5.35
CA HIS A 49 16.65 0.36 5.36
C HIS A 49 16.00 -0.89 5.98
N ALA A 50 15.05 -0.73 6.89
CA ALA A 50 14.36 -1.85 7.54
C ALA A 50 13.28 -2.49 6.65
N VAL A 51 12.51 -1.68 5.92
CA VAL A 51 11.36 -2.13 5.11
C VAL A 51 11.72 -3.23 4.09
N PRO A 52 12.83 -3.18 3.33
CA PRO A 52 13.16 -4.25 2.38
C PRO A 52 13.37 -5.63 3.02
N ARG A 53 13.66 -5.69 4.34
CA ARG A 53 13.93 -6.94 5.07
C ARG A 53 12.73 -7.42 5.88
N ALA A 54 12.00 -6.48 6.47
CA ALA A 54 10.92 -6.78 7.41
C ALA A 54 9.53 -6.47 6.85
N ALA A 55 9.44 -5.85 5.66
CA ALA A 55 8.19 -5.48 5.01
C ALA A 55 7.22 -4.79 5.98
N LEU A 56 5.99 -5.31 6.09
CA LEU A 56 4.95 -4.79 6.96
C LEU A 56 5.27 -4.91 8.47
N GLY A 57 6.22 -5.77 8.83
CA GLY A 57 6.69 -5.93 10.21
C GLY A 57 7.76 -4.95 10.64
N ALA A 58 8.28 -4.09 9.74
CA ALA A 58 9.29 -3.09 10.11
C ALA A 58 8.72 -2.12 11.16
N ALA A 59 9.54 -1.81 12.18
CA ALA A 59 9.18 -0.83 13.21
C ALA A 59 9.15 0.59 12.63
N VAL A 60 8.17 1.39 13.02
CA VAL A 60 8.06 2.80 12.62
C VAL A 60 8.47 3.74 13.76
N PRO A 61 8.95 4.94 13.43
CA PRO A 61 9.23 5.96 14.43
C PRO A 61 8.00 6.26 15.29
N GLY A 62 8.20 6.38 16.59
CA GLY A 62 7.11 6.61 17.54
C GLY A 62 6.38 5.34 17.99
N GLY A 63 6.79 4.17 17.51
CA GLY A 63 6.24 2.85 17.90
C GLY A 63 5.25 2.27 16.90
N GLY A 64 5.04 0.96 17.01
CA GLY A 64 4.20 0.19 16.07
C GLY A 64 4.96 -0.30 14.84
N THR A 65 4.23 -0.77 13.86
CA THR A 65 4.73 -1.41 12.65
C THR A 65 4.29 -0.68 11.38
N VAL A 66 4.99 -0.93 10.28
CA VAL A 66 4.56 -0.47 8.94
C VAL A 66 3.14 -0.94 8.61
N ARG A 67 2.73 -2.12 9.07
CA ARG A 67 1.36 -2.63 8.87
C ARG A 67 0.31 -1.72 9.52
N GLU A 68 0.55 -1.33 10.76
CA GLU A 68 -0.35 -0.44 11.50
C GLU A 68 -0.38 0.95 10.88
N LEU A 69 0.78 1.50 10.55
CA LEU A 69 0.87 2.77 9.83
C LEU A 69 0.16 2.72 8.48
N ALA A 70 0.31 1.63 7.71
CA ALA A 70 -0.36 1.47 6.42
C ALA A 70 -1.89 1.41 6.56
N ALA A 71 -2.40 0.79 7.64
CA ALA A 71 -3.84 0.81 7.94
C ALA A 71 -4.34 2.24 8.16
N GLU A 72 -3.66 3.01 9.00
CA GLU A 72 -3.98 4.41 9.28
C GLU A 72 -3.95 5.27 8.00
N VAL A 73 -2.89 5.12 7.19
CA VAL A 73 -2.72 5.86 5.93
C VAL A 73 -3.83 5.51 4.92
N LEU A 74 -4.24 4.24 4.83
CA LEU A 74 -5.36 3.82 3.98
C LEU A 74 -6.70 4.40 4.45
N ASP A 75 -6.90 4.53 5.75
CA ASP A 75 -8.12 5.15 6.29
C ASP A 75 -8.15 6.66 6.00
N ILE A 76 -7.01 7.35 6.14
CA ILE A 76 -6.87 8.76 5.76
C ILE A 76 -7.16 8.93 4.26
N ALA A 77 -6.53 8.14 3.39
CA ALA A 77 -6.74 8.21 1.95
C ALA A 77 -8.19 7.92 1.56
N SER A 78 -8.81 6.92 2.20
CA SER A 78 -10.21 6.59 1.97
C SER A 78 -11.15 7.72 2.39
N ALA A 79 -10.86 8.42 3.49
CA ALA A 79 -11.61 9.59 3.91
C ALA A 79 -11.48 10.72 2.87
N GLY A 80 -10.27 11.00 2.39
CA GLY A 80 -10.04 12.01 1.35
C GLY A 80 -10.76 11.69 0.03
N LEU A 81 -10.76 10.42 -0.41
CA LEU A 81 -11.52 10.02 -1.59
C LEU A 81 -13.03 10.18 -1.41
N ARG A 82 -13.56 9.88 -0.22
CA ARG A 82 -14.98 10.09 0.07
C ARG A 82 -15.34 11.58 0.10
N GLU A 83 -14.46 12.44 0.62
CA GLU A 83 -14.64 13.88 0.62
C GLU A 83 -14.70 14.45 -0.80
N ARG A 84 -13.89 13.94 -1.71
CA ARG A 84 -13.97 14.28 -3.14
C ARG A 84 -15.30 13.89 -3.79
N ALA A 85 -15.97 12.87 -3.28
CA ALA A 85 -17.26 12.36 -3.75
C ALA A 85 -17.30 12.02 -5.25
N MET A 86 -16.16 11.61 -5.84
CA MET A 86 -16.10 11.20 -7.25
C MET A 86 -16.61 9.77 -7.41
N LEU A 87 -17.51 9.59 -8.36
CA LEU A 87 -18.13 8.30 -8.67
C LEU A 87 -17.79 7.90 -10.12
N ASN A 88 -17.69 6.61 -10.35
CA ASN A 88 -17.61 6.06 -11.71
C ASN A 88 -19.00 6.06 -12.40
N ALA A 89 -19.06 5.62 -13.66
CA ALA A 89 -20.31 5.54 -14.42
C ALA A 89 -21.36 4.58 -13.83
N ALA A 90 -20.94 3.64 -12.96
CA ALA A 90 -21.82 2.72 -12.24
C ALA A 90 -22.29 3.27 -10.89
N GLY A 91 -21.78 4.44 -10.46
CA GLY A 91 -22.08 5.03 -9.17
C GLY A 91 -21.16 4.55 -8.02
N ASP A 92 -20.10 3.80 -8.31
CA ASP A 92 -19.15 3.33 -7.30
C ASP A 92 -18.15 4.42 -6.94
N SER A 93 -17.81 4.51 -5.66
CA SER A 93 -16.79 5.43 -5.15
C SER A 93 -15.38 5.02 -5.55
N GLU A 94 -14.51 6.00 -5.82
CA GLU A 94 -13.06 5.79 -6.02
C GLU A 94 -12.39 5.07 -4.85
N SER A 95 -12.96 5.12 -3.64
CA SER A 95 -12.42 4.45 -2.46
C SER A 95 -12.32 2.94 -2.61
N GLY A 96 -13.11 2.30 -3.48
CA GLY A 96 -13.01 0.88 -3.81
C GLY A 96 -11.68 0.48 -4.47
N PHE A 97 -10.99 1.41 -5.12
CA PHE A 97 -9.65 1.14 -5.66
C PHE A 97 -8.59 0.88 -4.58
N LEU A 98 -8.86 1.22 -3.32
CA LEU A 98 -7.96 0.91 -2.20
C LEU A 98 -8.09 -0.53 -1.67
N ASP A 99 -9.10 -1.28 -2.06
CA ASP A 99 -9.37 -2.63 -1.54
C ASP A 99 -8.16 -3.58 -1.68
N PRO A 100 -7.42 -3.61 -2.82
CA PRO A 100 -6.24 -4.47 -2.92
C PRO A 100 -5.13 -4.14 -1.91
N LEU A 101 -5.02 -2.87 -1.47
CA LEU A 101 -4.08 -2.45 -0.43
C LEU A 101 -4.61 -2.81 0.96
N ARG A 102 -5.93 -2.70 1.18
CA ARG A 102 -6.58 -3.15 2.42
C ARG A 102 -6.39 -4.64 2.64
N ASP A 103 -6.49 -5.45 1.58
CA ASP A 103 -6.25 -6.89 1.64
C ASP A 103 -4.82 -7.21 2.09
N VAL A 104 -3.82 -6.49 1.56
CA VAL A 104 -2.41 -6.63 1.98
C VAL A 104 -2.25 -6.32 3.46
N VAL A 105 -2.85 -5.24 3.95
CA VAL A 105 -2.79 -4.86 5.36
C VAL A 105 -3.55 -5.87 6.24
N ALA A 106 -4.74 -6.29 5.83
CA ALA A 106 -5.58 -7.23 6.57
C ALA A 106 -4.91 -8.60 6.71
N THR A 107 -4.35 -9.12 5.63
CA THR A 107 -3.67 -10.42 5.63
C THR A 107 -2.27 -10.37 6.25
N GLY A 108 -1.63 -9.21 6.24
CA GLY A 108 -0.23 -9.05 6.62
C GLY A 108 0.75 -9.68 5.63
N LYS A 109 0.28 -10.07 4.43
CA LYS A 109 1.09 -10.67 3.37
C LYS A 109 1.26 -9.69 2.21
N THR A 110 2.51 -9.38 1.91
CA THR A 110 2.86 -8.63 0.70
C THR A 110 2.66 -9.51 -0.54
N PHE A 111 2.67 -8.87 -1.71
CA PHE A 111 2.61 -9.63 -2.96
C PHE A 111 3.84 -10.55 -3.13
N ALA A 112 5.00 -10.10 -2.65
CA ALA A 112 6.22 -10.93 -2.65
C ALA A 112 6.06 -12.18 -1.78
N ASP A 113 5.45 -12.05 -0.60
CA ASP A 113 5.17 -13.21 0.27
C ASP A 113 4.25 -14.21 -0.42
N VAL A 114 3.19 -13.75 -1.07
CA VAL A 114 2.27 -14.61 -1.83
C VAL A 114 2.99 -15.32 -2.98
N MET A 115 3.88 -14.64 -3.70
CA MET A 115 4.66 -15.25 -4.76
C MET A 115 5.66 -16.28 -4.23
N LEU A 116 6.33 -15.97 -3.12
CA LEU A 116 7.27 -16.90 -2.47
C LEU A 116 6.54 -18.15 -1.95
N ASP A 117 5.39 -17.98 -1.32
CA ASP A 117 4.55 -19.11 -0.89
C ASP A 117 4.21 -20.04 -2.07
N ARG A 118 3.86 -19.46 -3.22
CA ARG A 118 3.57 -20.24 -4.44
C ARG A 118 4.82 -20.90 -5.00
N TYR A 119 5.94 -20.17 -5.06
CA TYR A 119 7.21 -20.68 -5.55
C TYR A 119 7.69 -21.89 -4.77
N HIS A 120 7.65 -21.83 -3.44
CA HIS A 120 8.04 -22.94 -2.58
C HIS A 120 6.97 -24.04 -2.45
N GLY A 121 5.71 -23.74 -2.78
CA GLY A 121 4.58 -24.66 -2.74
C GLY A 121 4.16 -25.14 -4.14
N ALA A 122 3.05 -24.59 -4.63
CA ALA A 122 2.37 -25.06 -5.84
C ALA A 122 3.23 -25.04 -7.11
N TRP A 123 4.20 -24.14 -7.21
CA TRP A 123 5.10 -24.03 -8.38
C TRP A 123 6.35 -24.92 -8.28
N ASN A 124 6.55 -25.56 -7.13
CA ASN A 124 7.67 -26.49 -6.91
C ASN A 124 9.05 -25.95 -7.37
N GLY A 125 9.30 -24.66 -7.15
CA GLY A 125 10.54 -23.98 -7.53
C GLY A 125 10.62 -23.51 -9.00
N ASP A 126 9.55 -23.69 -9.79
CA ASP A 126 9.54 -23.22 -11.18
C ASP A 126 9.04 -21.78 -11.27
N VAL A 127 9.97 -20.86 -11.55
CA VAL A 127 9.66 -19.42 -11.74
C VAL A 127 8.86 -19.16 -13.02
N GLY A 128 8.82 -20.07 -13.96
CA GLY A 128 8.07 -19.94 -15.22
C GLY A 128 6.57 -19.71 -14.99
N HIS A 129 6.04 -20.24 -13.90
CA HIS A 129 4.65 -20.01 -13.49
C HIS A 129 4.30 -18.53 -13.23
N VAL A 130 5.29 -17.69 -12.92
CA VAL A 130 5.04 -16.24 -12.75
C VAL A 130 4.46 -15.64 -14.02
N TYR A 131 4.97 -16.03 -15.18
CA TYR A 131 4.50 -15.51 -16.46
C TYR A 131 3.11 -16.04 -16.82
N ALA A 132 2.79 -17.27 -16.49
CA ALA A 132 1.48 -17.86 -16.74
C ALA A 132 0.39 -17.28 -15.82
N ASP A 133 0.68 -17.18 -14.51
CA ASP A 133 -0.30 -16.81 -13.49
C ASP A 133 -0.47 -15.28 -13.35
N TYR A 134 0.53 -14.48 -13.79
CA TYR A 134 0.59 -13.04 -13.58
C TYR A 134 0.76 -12.21 -14.86
N SER A 135 0.66 -12.83 -16.05
CA SER A 135 0.56 -12.07 -17.30
C SER A 135 -0.74 -11.23 -17.33
N PHE A 136 -0.66 -10.09 -18.01
CA PHE A 136 -1.82 -9.21 -18.25
C PHE A 136 -2.73 -9.78 -19.30
#